data_f32c7caa08c4b99a0a0dce2102f409fe
#
_entry.id   f32c7caa08c4b99a0a0dce2102f409fe
#
_cell.length_a   1.000
_cell.length_b   1.000
_cell.length_c   1.000
_cell.angle_alpha   90.00
_cell.angle_beta   90.00
_cell.angle_gamma   90.00
#
_symmetry.space_group_name_H-M   'P 1'
#
loop_
_entity.id
_entity.type
_entity.pdbx_description
1 polymer ?
#
loop_
_entity_poly.entity_id
_entity_poly.type
_entity_poly.pdbx_seq_one_letter_code
_entity_poly.pdbx_strand_id
1 'polypeptide(L)'
;VYGIGGVESFIQTDAAINQGNSGGALVNAKGELVGINSVLSSPTGAYAGYGFAIPTSIMTKVVADLKQYGTVQRALLGIKGASLGSSIMEDQSPIDKSGTTLRDKAKEFGVVDGVWVREIVDNGSAAGADIKVDDVIVGLDNKKVHNFADLQEALAKHRPGDKVTVKLVRDKKEKSVEVTLKNEQGTTKIVKEAGMEILGAAFKELPDDLKKQLNLGYGLQVTGVSSGKMSDAGVRKGFIILKANDQPMRKVSDLEEVMKAAV
;
A
#
# COMPACT_ATOMS: atom_id res chain seq x y z
N VAL A 1 -8.81 -1.89 12.28
CA VAL A 1 -7.42 -1.65 12.65
C VAL A 1 -7.05 -0.25 12.19
N TYR A 2 -6.74 0.65 13.13
CA TYR A 2 -6.59 2.08 12.87
C TYR A 2 -5.30 2.40 12.12
N GLY A 3 -5.43 3.00 10.90
CA GLY A 3 -4.54 4.05 10.41
C GLY A 3 -3.07 3.71 10.12
N ILE A 4 -2.72 2.47 9.86
CA ILE A 4 -1.46 2.18 9.19
C ILE A 4 -1.79 2.16 7.70
N GLY A 5 -1.50 3.22 6.97
CA GLY A 5 -1.78 3.36 5.53
C GLY A 5 -1.19 2.22 4.70
N GLY A 6 -1.80 1.06 4.75
CA GLY A 6 -1.39 -0.18 4.13
C GLY A 6 -2.58 -1.00 3.67
N VAL A 7 -2.32 -2.08 2.95
CA VAL A 7 -3.32 -3.07 2.58
C VAL A 7 -3.78 -3.78 3.84
N GLU A 8 -5.05 -3.63 4.19
CA GLU A 8 -5.66 -4.20 5.40
C GLU A 8 -6.35 -5.54 5.13
N SER A 9 -5.76 -6.38 4.29
CA SER A 9 -6.22 -7.76 4.09
C SER A 9 -5.31 -8.70 4.85
N PHE A 10 -5.84 -9.27 5.94
CA PHE A 10 -5.12 -10.20 6.81
C PHE A 10 -5.84 -11.53 6.93
N ILE A 11 -5.07 -12.59 7.16
CA ILE A 11 -5.60 -13.85 7.66
C ILE A 11 -5.77 -13.68 9.18
N GLN A 12 -7.00 -13.80 9.67
CA GLN A 12 -7.23 -13.95 11.10
C GLN A 12 -7.06 -15.41 11.49
N THR A 13 -6.36 -15.68 12.58
CA THR A 13 -6.06 -17.02 13.07
C THR A 13 -6.15 -17.07 14.59
N ASP A 14 -6.52 -18.23 15.13
CA ASP A 14 -6.47 -18.58 16.56
C ASP A 14 -5.11 -19.14 16.97
N ALA A 15 -4.19 -19.34 16.03
CA ALA A 15 -2.81 -19.68 16.34
C ALA A 15 -2.18 -18.59 17.21
N ALA A 16 -1.52 -18.99 18.31
CA ALA A 16 -0.99 -18.05 19.28
C ALA A 16 0.13 -17.18 18.70
N ILE A 17 -0.20 -15.93 18.37
CA ILE A 17 0.76 -14.91 17.97
C ILE A 17 1.10 -14.07 19.19
N ASN A 18 2.38 -14.06 19.57
CA ASN A 18 2.90 -13.28 20.70
C ASN A 18 4.13 -12.49 20.27
N GLN A 19 4.54 -11.57 21.12
CA GLN A 19 5.80 -10.86 20.92
C GLN A 19 6.96 -11.86 20.79
N GLY A 20 7.69 -11.76 19.67
CA GLY A 20 8.81 -12.65 19.32
C GLY A 20 8.54 -13.56 18.12
N ASN A 21 7.28 -13.87 17.78
CA ASN A 21 6.98 -14.65 16.56
C ASN A 21 6.47 -13.81 15.37
N SER A 22 6.39 -12.48 15.53
CA SER A 22 6.14 -11.55 14.43
C SER A 22 7.25 -11.68 13.37
N GLY A 23 6.87 -11.72 12.08
CA GLY A 23 7.75 -12.02 10.96
C GLY A 23 7.97 -13.52 10.73
N GLY A 24 7.54 -14.39 11.64
CA GLY A 24 7.57 -15.84 11.49
C GLY A 24 6.48 -16.36 10.54
N ALA A 25 6.65 -17.59 10.10
CA ALA A 25 5.75 -18.25 9.17
C ALA A 25 4.44 -18.69 9.85
N LEU A 26 3.30 -18.41 9.19
CA LEU A 26 2.05 -19.12 9.42
C LEU A 26 1.95 -20.24 8.38
N VAL A 27 1.84 -21.50 8.83
CA VAL A 27 1.79 -22.68 7.96
C VAL A 27 0.49 -23.45 8.17
N ASN A 28 0.04 -24.13 7.12
CA ASN A 28 -1.08 -25.06 7.22
C ASN A 28 -0.64 -26.44 7.76
N ALA A 29 -1.58 -27.39 7.91
CA ALA A 29 -1.30 -28.72 8.41
C ALA A 29 -0.37 -29.56 7.52
N LYS A 30 -0.11 -29.13 6.27
CA LYS A 30 0.83 -29.77 5.34
C LYS A 30 2.23 -29.12 5.40
N GLY A 31 2.43 -28.11 6.24
CA GLY A 31 3.68 -27.35 6.32
C GLY A 31 3.84 -26.30 5.23
N GLU A 32 2.81 -26.01 4.44
CA GLU A 32 2.86 -25.00 3.38
C GLU A 32 2.68 -23.60 3.99
N LEU A 33 3.50 -22.64 3.56
CA LEU A 33 3.43 -21.24 4.00
C LEU A 33 2.14 -20.61 3.49
N VAL A 34 1.28 -20.15 4.41
CA VAL A 34 0.02 -19.44 4.09
C VAL A 34 0.07 -17.97 4.42
N GLY A 35 0.97 -17.54 5.32
CA GLY A 35 1.13 -16.13 5.68
C GLY A 35 2.36 -15.87 6.53
N ILE A 36 2.57 -14.59 6.82
CA ILE A 36 3.62 -14.10 7.73
C ILE A 36 2.93 -13.44 8.92
N ASN A 37 3.27 -13.89 10.13
CA ASN A 37 2.74 -13.34 11.37
C ASN A 37 3.08 -11.85 11.47
N SER A 38 2.09 -11.00 11.73
CA SER A 38 2.27 -9.54 11.70
C SER A 38 1.92 -8.89 13.02
N VAL A 39 0.65 -8.78 13.34
CA VAL A 39 0.17 -7.91 14.42
C VAL A 39 -0.76 -8.66 15.36
N LEU A 40 -0.67 -8.31 16.65
CA LEU A 40 -1.71 -8.58 17.64
C LEU A 40 -2.59 -7.32 17.76
N SER A 41 -3.89 -7.48 17.55
CA SER A 41 -4.86 -6.48 17.98
C SER A 41 -5.21 -6.76 19.45
N SER A 42 -4.37 -6.27 20.37
CA SER A 42 -4.60 -6.42 21.81
C SER A 42 -4.26 -5.11 22.52
N PRO A 43 -5.13 -4.61 23.39
CA PRO A 43 -4.84 -3.43 24.21
C PRO A 43 -3.64 -3.61 25.16
N THR A 44 -3.31 -4.86 25.49
CA THR A 44 -2.25 -5.21 26.44
C THR A 44 -0.97 -5.72 25.76
N GLY A 45 -0.98 -5.91 24.41
CA GLY A 45 0.13 -6.52 23.68
C GLY A 45 0.25 -8.03 23.88
N ALA A 46 -0.64 -8.67 24.65
CA ALA A 46 -0.69 -10.11 24.84
C ALA A 46 -1.74 -10.75 23.90
N TYR A 47 -1.57 -12.03 23.59
CA TYR A 47 -2.53 -12.80 22.80
C TYR A 47 -3.92 -12.80 23.46
N ALA A 48 -4.92 -12.34 22.74
CA ALA A 48 -6.31 -12.22 23.18
C ALA A 48 -7.26 -13.21 22.45
N GLY A 49 -6.73 -14.33 21.96
CA GLY A 49 -7.50 -15.38 21.30
C GLY A 49 -7.50 -15.32 19.76
N TYR A 50 -6.91 -14.29 19.16
CA TYR A 50 -6.73 -14.19 17.71
C TYR A 50 -5.51 -13.35 17.33
N GLY A 51 -4.90 -13.71 16.23
CA GLY A 51 -3.78 -12.99 15.63
C GLY A 51 -4.03 -12.72 14.16
N PHE A 52 -3.16 -11.94 13.55
CA PHE A 52 -3.26 -11.57 12.14
C PHE A 52 -1.96 -11.85 11.40
N ALA A 53 -2.09 -12.44 10.21
CA ALA A 53 -0.96 -12.73 9.33
C ALA A 53 -1.18 -12.13 7.94
N ILE A 54 -0.10 -11.67 7.33
CA ILE A 54 -0.11 -11.17 5.94
C ILE A 54 -0.19 -12.37 5.02
N PRO A 55 -1.20 -12.47 4.12
CA PRO A 55 -1.34 -13.58 3.18
C PRO A 55 -0.16 -13.70 2.23
N THR A 56 0.20 -14.94 1.86
CA THR A 56 1.24 -15.21 0.84
C THR A 56 0.94 -14.55 -0.50
N SER A 57 -0.33 -14.40 -0.85
CA SER A 57 -0.77 -13.72 -2.08
C SER A 57 -0.32 -12.26 -2.17
N ILE A 58 -0.20 -11.58 -1.02
CA ILE A 58 0.32 -10.20 -0.92
C ILE A 58 1.84 -10.24 -0.73
N MET A 59 2.32 -11.11 0.17
CA MET A 59 3.74 -11.22 0.53
C MET A 59 4.63 -11.44 -0.69
N THR A 60 4.24 -12.32 -1.61
CA THR A 60 5.07 -12.68 -2.77
C THR A 60 5.44 -11.46 -3.62
N LYS A 61 4.46 -10.60 -3.91
CA LYS A 61 4.70 -9.36 -4.67
C LYS A 61 5.52 -8.35 -3.86
N VAL A 62 5.21 -8.19 -2.57
CA VAL A 62 5.93 -7.25 -1.68
C VAL A 62 7.40 -7.63 -1.58
N VAL A 63 7.72 -8.91 -1.37
CA VAL A 63 9.11 -9.40 -1.32
C VAL A 63 9.82 -9.20 -2.66
N ALA A 64 9.13 -9.50 -3.78
CA ALA A 64 9.70 -9.28 -5.10
C ALA A 64 10.02 -7.79 -5.34
N ASP A 65 9.12 -6.88 -4.95
CA ASP A 65 9.36 -5.44 -5.07
C ASP A 65 10.53 -4.98 -4.21
N LEU A 66 10.60 -5.40 -2.95
CA LEU A 66 11.69 -5.05 -2.04
C LEU A 66 13.04 -5.53 -2.59
N LYS A 67 13.11 -6.77 -3.13
CA LYS A 67 14.34 -7.30 -3.75
C LYS A 67 14.74 -6.55 -5.01
N GLN A 68 13.79 -6.12 -5.83
CA GLN A 68 14.06 -5.52 -7.13
C GLN A 68 14.22 -3.99 -7.07
N TYR A 69 13.47 -3.32 -6.19
CA TYR A 69 13.34 -1.87 -6.19
C TYR A 69 13.72 -1.22 -4.86
N GLY A 70 13.98 -2.02 -3.81
CA GLY A 70 14.22 -1.52 -2.46
C GLY A 70 12.96 -1.01 -1.73
N THR A 71 11.85 -0.82 -2.45
CA THR A 71 10.60 -0.32 -1.91
C THR A 71 9.39 -1.01 -2.55
N VAL A 72 8.28 -1.06 -1.81
CA VAL A 72 7.04 -1.65 -2.30
C VAL A 72 6.38 -0.74 -3.32
N GLN A 73 6.09 -1.28 -4.50
CA GLN A 73 5.38 -0.57 -5.56
C GLN A 73 3.88 -0.64 -5.31
N ARG A 74 3.29 0.42 -4.79
CA ARG A 74 1.86 0.45 -4.50
C ARG A 74 1.08 1.05 -5.65
N ALA A 75 0.21 0.24 -6.24
CA ALA A 75 -0.75 0.68 -7.24
C ALA A 75 -2.06 1.04 -6.53
N LEU A 76 -2.62 2.19 -6.86
CA LEU A 76 -3.83 2.73 -6.24
C LEU A 76 -4.88 3.00 -7.31
N LEU A 77 -6.15 2.76 -6.99
CA LEU A 77 -7.26 3.15 -7.86
C LEU A 77 -7.58 4.65 -7.75
N GLY A 78 -7.29 5.25 -6.61
CA GLY A 78 -7.53 6.67 -6.38
C GLY A 78 -9.01 7.00 -6.15
N ILE A 79 -9.66 6.24 -5.28
CA ILE A 79 -11.03 6.47 -4.83
C ILE A 79 -11.10 6.52 -3.31
N LYS A 80 -12.11 7.22 -2.78
CA LYS A 80 -12.60 7.03 -1.42
C LYS A 80 -13.98 6.38 -1.51
N GLY A 81 -14.22 5.36 -0.71
CA GLY A 81 -15.44 4.59 -0.81
C GLY A 81 -15.83 3.93 0.51
N ALA A 82 -16.94 3.21 0.47
CA ALA A 82 -17.43 2.41 1.56
C ALA A 82 -17.80 1.01 1.06
N SER A 83 -17.60 -0.01 1.91
CA SER A 83 -18.08 -1.35 1.62
C SER A 83 -19.59 -1.40 1.75
N LEU A 84 -20.28 -2.04 0.81
CA LEU A 84 -21.69 -2.33 0.87
C LEU A 84 -21.88 -3.81 1.21
N GLY A 85 -22.84 -4.13 2.10
CA GLY A 85 -23.27 -5.50 2.38
C GLY A 85 -22.27 -6.40 3.13
N SER A 86 -21.15 -5.87 3.61
CA SER A 86 -20.09 -6.70 4.19
C SER A 86 -20.14 -6.85 5.71
N SER A 87 -20.87 -6.03 6.42
CA SER A 87 -21.03 -6.09 7.87
C SER A 87 -22.43 -5.71 8.31
N ILE A 88 -23.08 -6.61 9.02
CA ILE A 88 -24.46 -6.36 9.55
C ILE A 88 -24.47 -5.14 10.50
N MET A 89 -23.39 -4.87 11.22
CA MET A 89 -23.32 -3.74 12.16
C MET A 89 -23.10 -2.40 11.44
N GLU A 90 -22.19 -2.35 10.47
CA GLU A 90 -21.94 -1.12 9.70
C GLU A 90 -23.10 -0.76 8.80
N ASP A 91 -23.80 -1.76 8.23
CA ASP A 91 -24.95 -1.57 7.35
C ASP A 91 -26.16 -0.93 8.04
N GLN A 92 -26.26 -1.02 9.36
CA GLN A 92 -27.36 -0.46 10.14
C GLN A 92 -27.08 0.95 10.67
N SER A 93 -25.85 1.38 10.65
CA SER A 93 -25.48 2.73 11.09
C SER A 93 -25.89 3.76 10.04
N PRO A 94 -26.62 4.84 10.44
CA PRO A 94 -26.93 5.93 9.53
C PRO A 94 -25.65 6.58 8.97
N ILE A 95 -25.59 6.73 7.65
CA ILE A 95 -24.48 7.39 6.95
C ILE A 95 -24.77 8.88 6.68
N ASP A 96 -25.98 9.31 6.92
CA ASP A 96 -26.44 10.69 6.76
C ASP A 96 -27.52 11.09 7.78
N LYS A 97 -27.91 12.36 7.76
CA LYS A 97 -28.92 12.92 8.67
C LYS A 97 -30.35 12.41 8.39
N SER A 98 -30.58 11.81 7.23
CA SER A 98 -31.90 11.24 6.86
C SER A 98 -32.12 9.83 7.41
N GLY A 99 -31.05 9.24 8.01
CA GLY A 99 -31.12 7.88 8.56
C GLY A 99 -30.81 6.80 7.51
N THR A 100 -30.36 7.17 6.32
CA THR A 100 -29.97 6.22 5.26
C THR A 100 -28.82 5.32 5.75
N THR A 101 -28.90 4.03 5.47
CA THR A 101 -27.87 3.06 5.82
C THR A 101 -27.11 2.58 4.58
N LEU A 102 -25.94 1.91 4.78
CA LEU A 102 -25.22 1.28 3.67
C LEU A 102 -26.06 0.18 2.99
N ARG A 103 -26.91 -0.50 3.74
CA ARG A 103 -27.86 -1.49 3.21
C ARG A 103 -28.90 -0.85 2.28
N ASP A 104 -29.39 0.34 2.62
CA ASP A 104 -30.34 1.05 1.76
C ASP A 104 -29.66 1.49 0.48
N LYS A 105 -28.41 1.95 0.55
CA LYS A 105 -27.59 2.26 -0.64
C LYS A 105 -27.34 1.03 -1.52
N ALA A 106 -27.04 -0.12 -0.95
CA ALA A 106 -26.87 -1.37 -1.71
C ALA A 106 -28.15 -1.71 -2.50
N LYS A 107 -29.33 -1.59 -1.87
CA LYS A 107 -30.63 -1.79 -2.54
C LYS A 107 -30.88 -0.75 -3.63
N GLU A 108 -30.57 0.52 -3.36
CA GLU A 108 -30.71 1.62 -4.33
C GLU A 108 -29.89 1.33 -5.58
N PHE A 109 -28.63 0.91 -5.42
CA PHE A 109 -27.74 0.56 -6.53
C PHE A 109 -28.05 -0.80 -7.17
N GLY A 110 -28.89 -1.62 -6.55
CA GLY A 110 -29.26 -2.95 -7.05
C GLY A 110 -28.16 -3.98 -6.90
N VAL A 111 -27.32 -3.86 -5.88
CA VAL A 111 -26.23 -4.78 -5.55
C VAL A 111 -26.44 -5.44 -4.20
N VAL A 112 -25.78 -6.59 -3.97
CA VAL A 112 -25.75 -7.27 -2.68
C VAL A 112 -24.57 -6.78 -1.85
N ASP A 113 -23.42 -6.59 -2.50
CA ASP A 113 -22.15 -6.18 -1.90
C ASP A 113 -21.29 -5.44 -2.94
N GLY A 114 -20.15 -4.95 -2.52
CA GLY A 114 -19.20 -4.22 -3.37
C GLY A 114 -18.63 -2.99 -2.68
N VAL A 115 -17.92 -2.17 -3.43
CA VAL A 115 -17.32 -0.90 -2.97
C VAL A 115 -18.01 0.26 -3.64
N TRP A 116 -18.77 1.02 -2.89
CA TRP A 116 -19.39 2.26 -3.34
C TRP A 116 -18.36 3.38 -3.45
N VAL A 117 -18.23 3.97 -4.63
CA VAL A 117 -17.34 5.11 -4.91
C VAL A 117 -18.00 6.40 -4.44
N ARG A 118 -17.48 7.00 -3.38
CA ARG A 118 -18.00 8.26 -2.81
C ARG A 118 -17.25 9.49 -3.29
N GLU A 119 -15.97 9.32 -3.61
CA GLU A 119 -15.10 10.39 -4.07
C GLU A 119 -14.03 9.82 -4.99
N ILE A 120 -13.65 10.58 -6.01
CA ILE A 120 -12.52 10.29 -6.90
C ILE A 120 -11.40 11.24 -6.54
N VAL A 121 -10.22 10.70 -6.25
CA VAL A 121 -9.04 11.48 -5.89
C VAL A 121 -8.46 12.12 -7.15
N ASP A 122 -8.20 13.41 -7.10
CA ASP A 122 -7.57 14.15 -8.19
C ASP A 122 -6.22 13.51 -8.57
N ASN A 123 -5.95 13.39 -9.87
CA ASN A 123 -4.78 12.71 -10.42
C ASN A 123 -4.69 11.21 -10.11
N GLY A 124 -5.66 10.60 -9.42
CA GLY A 124 -5.75 9.16 -9.22
C GLY A 124 -5.96 8.39 -10.52
N SER A 125 -5.90 7.06 -10.48
CA SER A 125 -6.14 6.21 -11.64
C SER A 125 -7.58 6.33 -12.14
N ALA A 126 -8.55 6.37 -11.22
CA ALA A 126 -9.97 6.51 -11.54
C ALA A 126 -10.32 7.83 -12.23
N ALA A 127 -9.61 8.93 -11.90
CA ALA A 127 -9.85 10.26 -12.49
C ALA A 127 -9.57 10.29 -14.01
N GLY A 128 -8.71 9.40 -14.50
CA GLY A 128 -8.41 9.26 -15.93
C GLY A 128 -9.22 8.18 -16.65
N ALA A 129 -10.16 7.54 -15.96
CA ALA A 129 -10.98 6.44 -16.47
C ALA A 129 -12.47 6.76 -16.35
N ASP A 130 -13.34 5.96 -17.02
CA ASP A 130 -14.80 6.12 -16.89
C ASP A 130 -15.33 5.49 -15.59
N ILE A 131 -14.76 5.90 -14.44
CA ILE A 131 -15.28 5.63 -13.09
C ILE A 131 -15.86 6.93 -12.54
N LYS A 132 -17.03 6.85 -11.91
CA LYS A 132 -17.77 8.00 -11.39
C LYS A 132 -18.16 7.81 -9.94
N VAL A 133 -18.46 8.91 -9.26
CA VAL A 133 -19.15 8.87 -7.97
C VAL A 133 -20.49 8.13 -8.17
N ASP A 134 -20.89 7.39 -7.15
CA ASP A 134 -22.05 6.48 -7.11
C ASP A 134 -21.92 5.19 -7.95
N ASP A 135 -20.78 4.92 -8.56
CA ASP A 135 -20.49 3.57 -9.04
C ASP A 135 -20.28 2.61 -7.87
N VAL A 136 -20.62 1.35 -8.07
CA VAL A 136 -20.28 0.28 -7.13
C VAL A 136 -19.35 -0.71 -7.79
N ILE A 137 -18.10 -0.79 -7.30
CA ILE A 137 -17.11 -1.74 -7.80
C ILE A 137 -17.43 -3.12 -7.25
N VAL A 138 -17.63 -4.08 -8.15
CA VAL A 138 -17.99 -5.48 -7.85
C VAL A 138 -16.94 -6.48 -8.33
N GLY A 139 -15.88 -6.01 -8.99
CA GLY A 139 -14.78 -6.86 -9.45
C GLY A 139 -13.57 -6.07 -9.94
N LEU A 140 -12.41 -6.72 -9.88
CA LEU A 140 -11.16 -6.26 -10.47
C LEU A 140 -10.51 -7.44 -11.19
N ASP A 141 -10.33 -7.31 -12.49
CA ASP A 141 -9.94 -8.40 -13.39
C ASP A 141 -10.86 -9.62 -13.22
N ASN A 142 -10.30 -10.77 -12.84
CA ASN A 142 -11.05 -12.00 -12.62
C ASN A 142 -11.48 -12.20 -11.15
N LYS A 143 -11.16 -11.26 -10.24
CA LYS A 143 -11.49 -11.36 -8.82
C LYS A 143 -12.80 -10.60 -8.55
N LYS A 144 -13.75 -11.24 -7.87
CA LYS A 144 -14.92 -10.57 -7.29
C LYS A 144 -14.46 -9.69 -6.13
N VAL A 145 -15.13 -8.55 -5.98
CA VAL A 145 -14.91 -7.57 -4.92
C VAL A 145 -16.21 -7.43 -4.13
N HIS A 146 -16.23 -7.94 -2.91
CA HIS A 146 -17.37 -7.85 -2.01
C HIS A 146 -17.27 -6.66 -1.05
N ASN A 147 -16.05 -6.20 -0.79
CA ASN A 147 -15.77 -5.14 0.17
C ASN A 147 -14.45 -4.43 -0.16
N PHE A 148 -14.11 -3.41 0.62
CA PHE A 148 -12.90 -2.62 0.40
C PHE A 148 -11.61 -3.42 0.62
N ALA A 149 -11.60 -4.40 1.53
CA ALA A 149 -10.44 -5.26 1.76
C ALA A 149 -10.15 -6.15 0.54
N ASP A 150 -11.20 -6.71 -0.10
CA ASP A 150 -11.05 -7.48 -1.35
C ASP A 150 -10.46 -6.63 -2.48
N LEU A 151 -10.94 -5.37 -2.61
CA LEU A 151 -10.42 -4.43 -3.60
C LEU A 151 -8.94 -4.12 -3.34
N GLN A 152 -8.59 -3.84 -2.09
CA GLN A 152 -7.20 -3.57 -1.70
C GLN A 152 -6.29 -4.78 -1.94
N GLU A 153 -6.74 -5.99 -1.59
CA GLU A 153 -5.97 -7.22 -1.85
C GLU A 153 -5.78 -7.45 -3.36
N ALA A 154 -6.81 -7.20 -4.16
CA ALA A 154 -6.68 -7.31 -5.61
C ALA A 154 -5.66 -6.31 -6.16
N LEU A 155 -5.76 -5.03 -5.75
CA LEU A 155 -4.83 -3.97 -6.15
C LEU A 155 -3.39 -4.22 -5.65
N ALA A 156 -3.22 -4.85 -4.48
CA ALA A 156 -1.90 -5.13 -3.91
C ALA A 156 -1.03 -6.06 -4.77
N LYS A 157 -1.62 -6.78 -5.72
CA LYS A 157 -0.90 -7.65 -6.67
C LYS A 157 -0.34 -6.89 -7.87
N HIS A 158 -0.76 -5.66 -8.06
CA HIS A 158 -0.41 -4.83 -9.21
C HIS A 158 0.66 -3.78 -8.86
N ARG A 159 1.25 -3.22 -9.92
CA ARG A 159 2.22 -2.14 -9.85
C ARG A 159 1.69 -0.90 -10.58
N PRO A 160 2.22 0.29 -10.28
CA PRO A 160 1.97 1.48 -11.09
C PRO A 160 2.32 1.20 -12.56
N GLY A 161 1.40 1.57 -13.47
CA GLY A 161 1.51 1.30 -14.91
C GLY A 161 0.77 0.05 -15.39
N ASP A 162 0.39 -0.87 -14.48
CA ASP A 162 -0.43 -2.03 -14.86
C ASP A 162 -1.83 -1.57 -15.30
N LYS A 163 -2.37 -2.26 -16.29
CA LYS A 163 -3.75 -2.11 -16.74
C LYS A 163 -4.61 -3.17 -16.10
N VAL A 164 -5.73 -2.75 -15.55
CA VAL A 164 -6.71 -3.63 -14.90
C VAL A 164 -8.11 -3.36 -15.46
N THR A 165 -8.96 -4.36 -15.41
CA THR A 165 -10.37 -4.24 -15.74
C THR A 165 -11.19 -4.12 -14.46
N VAL A 166 -11.74 -2.94 -14.21
CA VAL A 166 -12.66 -2.70 -13.10
C VAL A 166 -14.08 -3.03 -13.56
N LYS A 167 -14.72 -3.98 -12.89
CA LYS A 167 -16.14 -4.28 -13.06
C LYS A 167 -16.94 -3.48 -12.03
N LEU A 168 -17.91 -2.74 -12.51
CA LEU A 168 -18.72 -1.87 -11.67
C LEU A 168 -20.19 -1.94 -12.08
N VAL A 169 -21.08 -1.55 -11.16
CA VAL A 169 -22.50 -1.34 -11.40
C VAL A 169 -22.77 0.16 -11.38
N ARG A 170 -23.37 0.67 -12.46
CA ARG A 170 -23.85 2.05 -12.61
C ARG A 170 -25.28 2.00 -13.16
N ASP A 171 -26.21 2.73 -12.53
CA ASP A 171 -27.63 2.73 -12.91
C ASP A 171 -28.20 1.30 -13.00
N LYS A 172 -27.84 0.43 -12.05
CA LYS A 172 -28.22 -0.99 -11.97
C LYS A 172 -27.77 -1.85 -13.16
N LYS A 173 -26.78 -1.39 -13.94
CA LYS A 173 -26.22 -2.11 -15.07
C LYS A 173 -24.73 -2.35 -14.83
N GLU A 174 -24.30 -3.58 -15.13
CA GLU A 174 -22.87 -3.91 -15.08
C GLU A 174 -22.12 -3.22 -16.22
N LYS A 175 -20.92 -2.73 -15.89
CA LYS A 175 -19.96 -2.15 -16.83
C LYS A 175 -18.56 -2.67 -16.53
N SER A 176 -17.71 -2.70 -17.54
CA SER A 176 -16.28 -2.96 -17.39
C SER A 176 -15.52 -1.75 -17.90
N VAL A 177 -14.57 -1.28 -17.11
CA VAL A 177 -13.74 -0.10 -17.40
C VAL A 177 -12.28 -0.49 -17.31
N GLU A 178 -11.49 -0.25 -18.36
CA GLU A 178 -10.03 -0.42 -18.32
C GLU A 178 -9.41 0.78 -17.59
N VAL A 179 -8.54 0.51 -16.62
CA VAL A 179 -7.88 1.53 -15.82
C VAL A 179 -6.37 1.27 -15.80
N THR A 180 -5.57 2.28 -16.10
CA THR A 180 -4.13 2.24 -15.88
C THR A 180 -3.82 2.71 -14.46
N LEU A 181 -3.27 1.83 -13.65
CA LEU A 181 -2.99 2.11 -12.23
C LEU A 181 -1.83 3.08 -12.06
N LYS A 182 -1.94 3.94 -11.07
CA LYS A 182 -0.94 4.93 -10.70
C LYS A 182 -0.48 4.73 -9.26
N ASN A 183 0.66 5.29 -8.90
CA ASN A 183 1.16 5.37 -7.54
C ASN A 183 0.51 6.54 -6.75
N GLU A 184 0.89 6.72 -5.50
CA GLU A 184 0.41 7.79 -4.63
C GLU A 184 0.71 9.20 -5.18
N GLN A 185 1.77 9.34 -6.00
CA GLN A 185 2.13 10.59 -6.66
C GLN A 185 1.33 10.84 -7.95
N GLY A 186 0.36 9.99 -8.27
CA GLY A 186 -0.47 10.11 -9.47
C GLY A 186 0.27 9.75 -10.78
N THR A 187 1.38 9.02 -10.71
CA THR A 187 2.18 8.62 -11.87
C THR A 187 2.20 7.11 -12.06
N THR A 188 2.53 6.66 -13.26
CA THR A 188 2.74 5.24 -13.60
C THR A 188 4.18 4.78 -13.38
N LYS A 189 5.05 5.66 -12.86
CA LYS A 189 6.48 5.38 -12.69
C LYS A 189 6.72 4.44 -11.53
N ILE A 190 7.62 3.48 -11.74
CA ILE A 190 8.20 2.66 -10.68
C ILE A 190 9.12 3.53 -9.84
N VAL A 191 8.89 3.52 -8.54
CA VAL A 191 9.77 4.20 -7.57
C VAL A 191 10.88 3.22 -7.21
N LYS A 192 12.12 3.62 -7.40
CA LYS A 192 13.29 2.89 -6.88
C LYS A 192 13.80 3.65 -5.67
N GLU A 193 13.81 3.00 -4.53
CA GLU A 193 14.64 3.45 -3.41
C GLU A 193 15.98 2.70 -3.52
N ALA A 194 17.07 3.41 -3.32
CA ALA A 194 18.36 2.73 -3.14
C ALA A 194 18.22 1.85 -1.90
N GLY A 195 18.48 0.58 -2.07
CA GLY A 195 18.35 -0.40 -1.01
C GLY A 195 19.08 0.05 0.25
N MET A 196 18.57 -0.35 1.42
CA MET A 196 19.22 -0.13 2.72
C MET A 196 20.61 -0.81 2.84
N GLU A 197 21.13 -1.35 1.74
CA GLU A 197 22.39 -2.08 1.68
C GLU A 197 23.61 -1.17 1.59
N ILE A 198 23.45 0.10 1.23
CA ILE A 198 24.59 1.02 1.20
C ILE A 198 24.86 1.54 2.60
N LEU A 199 25.82 0.93 3.28
CA LEU A 199 26.30 1.34 4.61
C LEU A 199 25.21 1.36 5.71
N GLY A 200 24.11 0.60 5.53
CA GLY A 200 23.00 0.55 6.49
C GLY A 200 22.05 1.75 6.41
N ALA A 201 21.96 2.43 5.28
CA ALA A 201 21.00 3.52 5.09
C ALA A 201 20.29 3.44 3.73
N ALA A 202 19.05 3.93 3.69
CA ALA A 202 18.25 4.11 2.49
C ALA A 202 18.25 5.57 2.05
N PHE A 203 18.31 5.79 0.74
CA PHE A 203 18.41 7.12 0.14
C PHE A 203 17.36 7.33 -0.93
N LYS A 204 16.92 8.57 -1.10
CA LYS A 204 16.15 9.01 -2.27
C LYS A 204 16.67 10.36 -2.76
N GLU A 205 16.43 10.67 -4.02
CA GLU A 205 16.69 12.00 -4.54
C GLU A 205 15.86 13.04 -3.78
N LEU A 206 16.44 14.20 -3.53
CA LEU A 206 15.76 15.27 -2.81
C LEU A 206 14.55 15.76 -3.63
N PRO A 207 13.32 15.74 -3.07
CA PRO A 207 12.13 16.23 -3.76
C PRO A 207 12.26 17.73 -4.13
N ASP A 208 11.65 18.13 -5.24
CA ASP A 208 11.78 19.52 -5.74
C ASP A 208 11.22 20.57 -4.78
N ASP A 209 10.17 20.24 -4.04
CA ASP A 209 9.61 21.12 -3.00
C ASP A 209 10.64 21.36 -1.88
N LEU A 210 11.31 20.30 -1.46
CA LEU A 210 12.32 20.38 -0.42
C LEU A 210 13.59 21.05 -0.91
N LYS A 211 13.98 20.90 -2.20
CA LYS A 211 15.07 21.65 -2.83
C LYS A 211 14.80 23.16 -2.77
N LYS A 212 13.58 23.57 -3.11
CA LYS A 212 13.17 24.99 -3.05
C LYS A 212 13.19 25.52 -1.63
N GLN A 213 12.62 24.78 -0.69
CA GLN A 213 12.52 25.18 0.72
C GLN A 213 13.89 25.34 1.37
N LEU A 214 14.85 24.47 1.03
CA LEU A 214 16.20 24.47 1.60
C LEU A 214 17.21 25.23 0.75
N ASN A 215 16.78 25.83 -0.37
CA ASN A 215 17.63 26.49 -1.35
C ASN A 215 18.80 25.62 -1.85
N LEU A 216 18.49 24.33 -2.13
CA LEU A 216 19.44 23.34 -2.60
C LEU A 216 19.12 22.96 -4.04
N GLY A 217 20.16 22.84 -4.88
CA GLY A 217 20.01 22.42 -6.28
C GLY A 217 19.93 20.91 -6.44
N TYR A 218 20.44 20.14 -5.49
CA TYR A 218 20.52 18.66 -5.51
C TYR A 218 20.76 18.12 -4.10
N GLY A 219 20.68 16.80 -3.95
CA GLY A 219 20.99 16.07 -2.73
C GLY A 219 20.29 14.74 -2.66
N LEU A 220 20.77 13.86 -1.79
CA LEU A 220 20.12 12.61 -1.44
C LEU A 220 19.60 12.70 -0.02
N GLN A 221 18.29 12.53 0.14
CA GLN A 221 17.67 12.46 1.46
C GLN A 221 17.80 11.05 2.04
N VAL A 222 18.26 10.94 3.28
CA VAL A 222 18.26 9.69 4.05
C VAL A 222 16.82 9.39 4.49
N THR A 223 16.24 8.29 3.98
CA THR A 223 14.85 7.90 4.25
C THR A 223 14.73 6.91 5.39
N GLY A 224 15.79 6.16 5.68
CA GLY A 224 15.89 5.21 6.77
C GLY A 224 17.34 4.93 7.13
N VAL A 225 17.58 4.54 8.37
CA VAL A 225 18.90 4.11 8.87
C VAL A 225 18.69 2.87 9.73
N SER A 226 19.44 1.81 9.43
CA SER A 226 19.57 0.61 10.26
C SER A 226 20.94 0.57 10.93
N SER A 227 21.24 -0.47 11.71
CA SER A 227 22.59 -0.69 12.23
C SER A 227 23.60 -0.81 11.08
N GLY A 228 24.70 -0.05 11.14
CA GLY A 228 25.74 -0.03 10.11
C GLY A 228 26.56 1.26 10.14
N LYS A 229 27.52 1.39 9.21
CA LYS A 229 28.49 2.49 9.18
C LYS A 229 27.84 3.89 9.19
N MET A 230 26.69 4.06 8.54
CA MET A 230 25.95 5.34 8.56
C MET A 230 25.39 5.67 9.95
N SER A 231 24.81 4.67 10.64
CA SER A 231 24.35 4.82 12.02
C SER A 231 25.50 5.15 12.97
N ASP A 232 26.62 4.44 12.81
CA ASP A 232 27.81 4.61 13.64
C ASP A 232 28.45 6.00 13.43
N ALA A 233 28.33 6.54 12.22
CA ALA A 233 28.74 7.91 11.87
C ALA A 233 27.74 8.99 12.31
N GLY A 234 26.64 8.63 13.01
CA GLY A 234 25.63 9.56 13.50
C GLY A 234 24.64 10.06 12.45
N VAL A 235 24.62 9.47 11.26
CA VAL A 235 23.66 9.81 10.21
C VAL A 235 22.26 9.33 10.65
N ARG A 236 21.25 10.17 10.49
CA ARG A 236 19.87 9.89 10.88
C ARG A 236 18.91 10.09 9.71
N LYS A 237 17.73 9.49 9.80
CA LYS A 237 16.64 9.75 8.87
C LYS A 237 16.37 11.26 8.76
N GLY A 238 16.22 11.74 7.53
CA GLY A 238 16.02 13.17 7.23
C GLY A 238 17.29 13.93 6.88
N PHE A 239 18.49 13.40 7.13
CA PHE A 239 19.75 14.01 6.68
C PHE A 239 19.77 14.11 5.16
N ILE A 240 20.47 15.12 4.66
CA ILE A 240 20.67 15.34 3.22
C ILE A 240 22.17 15.23 2.92
N ILE A 241 22.52 14.27 2.07
CA ILE A 241 23.88 14.08 1.59
C ILE A 241 24.06 14.90 0.32
N LEU A 242 24.91 15.90 0.37
CA LEU A 242 25.22 16.76 -0.77
C LEU A 242 26.43 16.28 -1.55
N LYS A 243 27.45 15.77 -0.83
CA LYS A 243 28.70 15.29 -1.42
C LYS A 243 29.18 14.02 -0.73
N ALA A 244 29.87 13.17 -1.47
CA ALA A 244 30.67 12.07 -0.96
C ALA A 244 31.99 12.03 -1.75
N ASN A 245 33.16 12.00 -1.09
CA ASN A 245 34.47 12.12 -1.70
C ASN A 245 34.57 13.29 -2.69
N ASP A 246 34.09 14.48 -2.28
CA ASP A 246 34.00 15.71 -3.08
C ASP A 246 33.11 15.63 -4.33
N GLN A 247 32.50 14.50 -4.64
CA GLN A 247 31.57 14.34 -5.74
C GLN A 247 30.15 14.75 -5.31
N PRO A 248 29.42 15.51 -6.13
CA PRO A 248 28.04 15.92 -5.82
C PRO A 248 27.07 14.75 -5.96
N MET A 249 26.26 14.52 -4.95
CA MET A 249 25.25 13.45 -4.88
C MET A 249 23.92 13.93 -5.45
N ARG A 250 23.74 13.79 -6.75
CA ARG A 250 22.52 14.22 -7.47
C ARG A 250 21.49 13.09 -7.58
N LYS A 251 22.00 11.86 -7.78
CA LYS A 251 21.23 10.62 -7.92
C LYS A 251 21.80 9.56 -6.99
N VAL A 252 21.01 8.58 -6.69
CA VAL A 252 21.46 7.47 -5.86
C VAL A 252 22.60 6.70 -6.53
N SER A 253 22.60 6.58 -7.85
CA SER A 253 23.69 5.99 -8.62
C SER A 253 25.05 6.67 -8.36
N ASP A 254 25.07 7.97 -8.10
CA ASP A 254 26.33 8.69 -7.82
C ASP A 254 26.95 8.18 -6.51
N LEU A 255 26.11 7.89 -5.51
CA LEU A 255 26.57 7.30 -4.24
C LEU A 255 27.08 5.86 -4.43
N GLU A 256 26.37 5.07 -5.25
CA GLU A 256 26.79 3.70 -5.57
C GLU A 256 28.15 3.67 -6.28
N GLU A 257 28.40 4.60 -7.21
CA GLU A 257 29.67 4.71 -7.92
C GLU A 257 30.82 5.08 -6.96
N VAL A 258 30.60 6.06 -6.08
CA VAL A 258 31.61 6.44 -5.07
C VAL A 258 31.92 5.28 -4.14
N MET A 259 30.89 4.51 -3.75
CA MET A 259 31.07 3.34 -2.88
C MET A 259 31.81 2.21 -3.57
N LYS A 260 31.58 1.95 -4.86
CA LYS A 260 32.32 0.96 -5.64
C LYS A 260 33.81 1.35 -5.84
N ALA A 261 34.09 2.64 -5.92
CA ALA A 261 35.46 3.14 -6.06
C ALA A 261 36.20 3.16 -4.72
N ALA A 262 35.53 3.01 -3.58
CA ALA A 262 36.11 3.03 -2.24
C ALA A 262 36.43 1.61 -1.68
N VAL A 263 36.13 0.56 -2.44
CA VAL A 263 36.42 -0.84 -2.15
C VAL A 263 37.60 -1.28 -3.03
#